data_8ab69f61686bbe7367947392757d9829
#
_entry.id   8ab69f61686bbe7367947392757d9829
#
_cell.length_a   1.000
_cell.length_b   1.000
_cell.length_c   1.000
_cell.angle_alpha   90.00
_cell.angle_beta   90.00
_cell.angle_gamma   90.00
#
_symmetry.space_group_name_H-M   'P 1'
#
loop_
_entity.id
_entity.type
_entity.pdbx_description
1 polymer ?
#
loop_
_entity_poly.entity_id
_entity_poly.type
_entity_poly.pdbx_seq_one_letter_code
_entity_poly.pdbx_strand_id
1 'polypeptide(L)'
;MRKLVFFYLLFLAPLSLLSQQFGGNPPSHKWRQINTDSVRIIFPAGMDSQANRVASIVHYLAAQKPVSLGNQLKKIDIVLQNETTIPNGYVQLGPFRSEFFLTPDMNNFGQGSIPWSDQLALHEYRHVQQFNNFNNGLSSVMKTLFGQEGYALAINASIPDWFYEGDAVYNETVLSKQGRGRVPLFMNTYPSIWQAGKNY
;
A
#
# COMPACT_ATOMS: atom_id res chain seq x y z
N MET A 1 -37.48 -12.33 32.04
CA MET A 1 -36.46 -13.14 31.35
C MET A 1 -36.63 -13.20 29.83
N ARG A 2 -37.81 -13.46 29.26
CA ARG A 2 -38.04 -13.53 27.79
C ARG A 2 -37.68 -12.23 27.04
N LYS A 3 -37.91 -11.05 27.61
CA LYS A 3 -37.61 -9.75 26.99
C LYS A 3 -36.08 -9.44 26.92
N LEU A 4 -35.30 -9.93 27.88
CA LEU A 4 -33.85 -9.76 27.92
C LEU A 4 -33.16 -10.63 26.85
N VAL A 5 -33.64 -11.85 26.66
CA VAL A 5 -33.11 -12.78 25.65
C VAL A 5 -33.33 -12.22 24.23
N PHE A 6 -34.48 -11.58 23.99
CA PHE A 6 -34.77 -10.94 22.70
C PHE A 6 -33.88 -9.73 22.44
N PHE A 7 -33.53 -8.98 23.46
CA PHE A 7 -32.60 -7.83 23.36
C PHE A 7 -31.18 -8.28 23.04
N TYR A 8 -30.71 -9.40 23.64
CA TYR A 8 -29.40 -10.00 23.32
C TYR A 8 -29.32 -10.55 21.93
N LEU A 9 -30.37 -11.18 21.43
CA LEU A 9 -30.43 -11.70 20.05
C LEU A 9 -30.43 -10.57 19.01
N LEU A 10 -31.04 -9.43 19.31
CA LEU A 10 -31.02 -8.26 18.41
C LEU A 10 -29.63 -7.60 18.34
N PHE A 11 -28.83 -7.68 19.40
CA PHE A 11 -27.46 -7.14 19.42
C PHE A 11 -26.44 -8.04 18.72
N LEU A 12 -26.70 -9.35 18.63
CA LEU A 12 -25.82 -10.31 17.95
C LEU A 12 -26.08 -10.42 16.45
N ALA A 13 -27.26 -10.04 16.00
CA ALA A 13 -27.65 -10.11 14.59
C ALA A 13 -26.81 -9.24 13.62
N PRO A 14 -26.41 -7.99 13.98
CA PRO A 14 -25.63 -7.18 13.07
C PRO A 14 -24.16 -7.58 12.93
N LEU A 15 -23.60 -8.35 13.86
CA LEU A 15 -22.19 -8.80 13.77
C LEU A 15 -21.94 -9.80 12.65
N SER A 16 -22.98 -10.49 12.20
CA SER A 16 -22.89 -11.46 11.10
C SER A 16 -22.89 -10.80 9.72
N LEU A 17 -23.31 -9.53 9.62
CA LEU A 17 -23.40 -8.80 8.34
C LEU A 17 -22.10 -8.07 7.94
N LEU A 18 -21.11 -8.01 8.83
CA LEU A 18 -19.81 -7.36 8.56
C LEU A 18 -18.79 -8.31 7.91
N SER A 19 -19.19 -9.53 7.58
CA SER A 19 -18.30 -10.59 7.06
C SER A 19 -18.15 -10.61 5.54
N GLN A 20 -18.67 -9.64 4.78
CA GLN A 20 -18.36 -9.56 3.36
C GLN A 20 -17.03 -8.84 3.18
N GLN A 21 -15.93 -9.59 3.29
CA GLN A 21 -14.64 -9.11 2.87
C GLN A 21 -14.60 -9.06 1.34
N PHE A 22 -14.37 -7.86 0.81
CA PHE A 22 -13.93 -7.70 -0.57
C PHE A 22 -12.66 -8.53 -0.80
N GLY A 23 -12.61 -9.33 -1.85
CA GLY A 23 -11.40 -10.03 -2.26
C GLY A 23 -11.26 -11.47 -1.76
N GLY A 24 -12.36 -12.19 -1.53
CA GLY A 24 -12.31 -13.63 -1.32
C GLY A 24 -11.79 -14.35 -2.56
N ASN A 25 -10.54 -14.83 -2.49
CA ASN A 25 -9.99 -15.66 -3.57
C ASN A 25 -10.69 -17.04 -3.59
N PRO A 26 -10.94 -17.63 -4.76
CA PRO A 26 -11.51 -18.96 -4.85
C PRO A 26 -10.65 -19.99 -4.09
N PRO A 27 -11.25 -20.93 -3.36
CA PRO A 27 -10.51 -21.99 -2.65
C PRO A 27 -9.68 -22.88 -3.58
N SER A 28 -9.97 -22.86 -4.86
CA SER A 28 -9.24 -23.61 -5.90
C SER A 28 -7.88 -22.98 -6.27
N HIS A 29 -7.60 -21.75 -5.83
CA HIS A 29 -6.34 -21.09 -6.12
C HIS A 29 -5.16 -21.85 -5.51
N LYS A 30 -4.20 -22.18 -6.37
CA LYS A 30 -2.92 -22.74 -5.95
C LYS A 30 -1.94 -21.60 -5.74
N TRP A 31 -1.66 -21.31 -4.48
CA TRP A 31 -0.73 -20.26 -4.09
C TRP A 31 0.72 -20.73 -4.15
N ARG A 32 1.59 -19.86 -4.61
CA ARG A 32 3.04 -20.01 -4.62
C ARG A 32 3.68 -18.85 -3.87
N GLN A 33 4.95 -18.97 -3.52
CA GLN A 33 5.71 -17.88 -2.93
C GLN A 33 7.16 -17.83 -3.42
N ILE A 34 7.67 -16.60 -3.51
CA ILE A 34 9.10 -16.28 -3.57
C ILE A 34 9.46 -15.69 -2.22
N ASN A 35 10.43 -16.27 -1.53
CA ASN A 35 10.80 -15.87 -0.18
C ASN A 35 12.28 -15.49 -0.15
N THR A 36 12.56 -14.23 0.15
CA THR A 36 13.90 -13.63 0.19
C THR A 36 14.12 -12.90 1.51
N ASP A 37 15.27 -12.30 1.71
CA ASP A 37 15.57 -11.57 2.96
C ASP A 37 14.73 -10.27 3.08
N SER A 38 14.42 -9.62 1.96
CA SER A 38 13.73 -8.32 1.94
C SER A 38 12.22 -8.44 1.79
N VAL A 39 11.72 -9.49 1.10
CA VAL A 39 10.33 -9.63 0.75
C VAL A 39 9.91 -11.09 0.63
N ARG A 40 8.64 -11.36 0.96
CA ARG A 40 7.94 -12.58 0.59
C ARG A 40 6.80 -12.20 -0.36
N ILE A 41 6.90 -12.63 -1.61
CA ILE A 41 5.84 -12.45 -2.60
C ILE A 41 4.96 -13.70 -2.58
N ILE A 42 3.68 -13.53 -2.36
CA ILE A 42 2.65 -14.58 -2.38
C ILE A 42 1.78 -14.35 -3.60
N PHE A 43 1.62 -15.35 -4.45
CA PHE A 43 0.94 -15.18 -5.74
C PHE A 43 0.24 -16.45 -6.21
N PRO A 44 -0.84 -16.34 -7.02
CA PRO A 44 -1.45 -17.48 -7.67
C PRO A 44 -0.53 -18.14 -8.69
N ALA A 45 -0.64 -19.46 -8.84
CA ALA A 45 0.10 -20.20 -9.87
C ALA A 45 -0.14 -19.60 -11.26
N GLY A 46 0.91 -19.47 -12.07
CA GLY A 46 0.87 -18.86 -13.41
C GLY A 46 1.33 -17.39 -13.43
N MET A 47 1.57 -16.77 -12.27
CA MET A 47 2.07 -15.39 -12.17
C MET A 47 3.56 -15.30 -11.83
N ASP A 48 4.32 -16.33 -12.12
CA ASP A 48 5.73 -16.43 -11.76
C ASP A 48 6.56 -15.27 -12.35
N SER A 49 6.26 -14.83 -13.58
CA SER A 49 6.96 -13.72 -14.24
C SER A 49 6.76 -12.40 -13.50
N GLN A 50 5.50 -12.06 -13.19
CA GLN A 50 5.14 -10.84 -12.45
C GLN A 50 5.71 -10.87 -11.03
N ALA A 51 5.62 -12.00 -10.35
CA ALA A 51 6.16 -12.19 -9.01
C ALA A 51 7.69 -12.00 -8.98
N ASN A 52 8.41 -12.58 -9.92
CA ASN A 52 9.86 -12.36 -10.05
C ASN A 52 10.19 -10.90 -10.37
N ARG A 53 9.40 -10.24 -11.21
CA ARG A 53 9.59 -8.82 -11.52
C ARG A 53 9.43 -7.94 -10.30
N VAL A 54 8.34 -8.11 -9.55
CA VAL A 54 8.08 -7.38 -8.30
C VAL A 54 9.19 -7.65 -7.27
N ALA A 55 9.57 -8.92 -7.07
CA ALA A 55 10.67 -9.28 -6.17
C ALA A 55 11.97 -8.58 -6.53
N SER A 56 12.32 -8.53 -7.82
CA SER A 56 13.54 -7.89 -8.31
C SER A 56 13.55 -6.38 -8.05
N ILE A 57 12.42 -5.71 -8.26
CA ILE A 57 12.29 -4.27 -7.99
C ILE A 57 12.39 -4.01 -6.49
N VAL A 58 11.69 -4.76 -5.66
CA VAL A 58 11.73 -4.60 -4.20
C VAL A 58 13.14 -4.85 -3.66
N HIS A 59 13.85 -5.86 -4.16
CA HIS A 59 15.25 -6.08 -3.81
C HIS A 59 16.15 -4.90 -4.18
N TYR A 60 15.99 -4.38 -5.38
CA TYR A 60 16.73 -3.20 -5.81
C TYR A 60 16.46 -2.01 -4.89
N LEU A 61 15.20 -1.73 -4.57
CA LEU A 61 14.81 -0.62 -3.69
C LEU A 61 15.30 -0.81 -2.25
N ALA A 62 15.26 -2.03 -1.74
CA ALA A 62 15.79 -2.37 -0.42
C ALA A 62 17.31 -2.13 -0.34
N ALA A 63 18.05 -2.48 -1.40
CA ALA A 63 19.49 -2.26 -1.47
C ALA A 63 19.89 -0.79 -1.52
N GLN A 64 19.05 0.08 -2.10
CA GLN A 64 19.32 1.52 -2.21
C GLN A 64 19.28 2.27 -0.87
N LYS A 65 18.72 1.70 0.18
CA LYS A 65 18.50 2.27 1.51
C LYS A 65 17.93 3.70 1.45
N PRO A 66 16.70 3.93 1.86
CA PRO A 66 16.03 5.24 1.71
C PRO A 66 16.61 6.27 2.71
N VAL A 67 17.73 6.88 2.38
CA VAL A 67 18.44 7.87 3.23
C VAL A 67 17.50 8.99 3.69
N SER A 68 16.51 9.34 2.87
CA SER A 68 15.54 10.42 3.16
C SER A 68 14.55 10.11 4.28
N LEU A 69 14.29 8.81 4.56
CA LEU A 69 13.33 8.38 5.59
C LEU A 69 13.99 7.70 6.79
N GLY A 70 15.22 7.29 6.65
CA GLY A 70 15.94 6.46 7.61
C GLY A 70 16.40 5.13 7.01
N ASN A 71 16.99 4.26 7.82
CA ASN A 71 17.64 3.04 7.35
C ASN A 71 16.97 1.76 7.88
N GLN A 72 15.81 1.88 8.52
CA GLN A 72 15.07 0.73 9.02
C GLN A 72 14.34 0.05 7.87
N LEU A 73 14.66 -1.21 7.62
CA LEU A 73 13.98 -2.05 6.62
C LEU A 73 13.57 -3.36 7.29
N LYS A 74 12.28 -3.65 7.24
CA LYS A 74 11.71 -4.93 7.67
C LYS A 74 11.18 -5.63 6.45
N LYS A 75 11.35 -6.94 6.46
CA LYS A 75 10.75 -7.82 5.47
C LYS A 75 9.23 -7.61 5.43
N ILE A 76 8.69 -7.54 4.22
CA ILE A 76 7.26 -7.36 3.96
C ILE A 76 6.70 -8.55 3.20
N ASP A 77 5.46 -8.90 3.50
CA ASP A 77 4.66 -9.82 2.70
C ASP A 77 3.89 -9.01 1.65
N ILE A 78 4.04 -9.36 0.37
CA ILE A 78 3.30 -8.76 -0.74
C ILE A 78 2.46 -9.85 -1.38
N VAL A 79 1.15 -9.63 -1.40
CA VAL A 79 0.20 -10.55 -2.03
C VAL A 79 -0.17 -9.99 -3.39
N LEU A 80 0.01 -10.78 -4.45
CA LEU A 80 -0.41 -10.42 -5.81
C LEU A 80 -1.81 -10.97 -6.06
N GLN A 81 -2.72 -10.09 -6.47
CA GLN A 81 -4.11 -10.40 -6.79
C GLN A 81 -4.35 -10.25 -8.29
N ASN A 82 -4.81 -11.30 -8.95
CA ASN A 82 -5.07 -11.30 -10.40
C ASN A 82 -6.56 -11.39 -10.77
N GLU A 83 -7.41 -11.77 -9.83
CA GLU A 83 -8.86 -11.86 -10.03
C GLU A 83 -9.57 -10.65 -9.44
N THR A 84 -9.34 -9.50 -10.05
CA THR A 84 -9.92 -8.23 -9.64
C THR A 84 -10.22 -7.37 -10.86
N THR A 85 -11.21 -6.51 -10.75
CA THR A 85 -11.55 -5.50 -11.77
C THR A 85 -11.08 -4.11 -11.38
N ILE A 86 -10.52 -3.97 -10.17
CA ILE A 86 -10.09 -2.68 -9.63
C ILE A 86 -8.56 -2.63 -9.65
N PRO A 87 -7.96 -1.66 -10.39
CA PRO A 87 -6.54 -1.38 -10.30
C PRO A 87 -6.25 -0.69 -8.97
N ASN A 88 -5.48 -1.33 -8.09
CA ASN A 88 -5.13 -0.75 -6.80
C ASN A 88 -3.87 -1.40 -6.22
N GLY A 89 -3.28 -0.74 -5.24
CA GLY A 89 -2.29 -1.28 -4.33
C GLY A 89 -2.45 -0.64 -2.97
N TYR A 90 -1.99 -1.29 -1.92
CA TYR A 90 -1.95 -0.70 -0.59
C TYR A 90 -0.95 -1.39 0.32
N VAL A 91 -0.53 -0.68 1.34
CA VAL A 91 0.21 -1.21 2.49
C VAL A 91 -0.63 -0.99 3.74
N GLN A 92 -0.82 -2.04 4.52
CA GLN A 92 -1.53 -1.95 5.80
C GLN A 92 -0.64 -2.39 6.97
N LEU A 93 -0.96 -1.91 8.16
CA LEU A 93 -0.19 -2.16 9.38
C LEU A 93 -0.70 -3.33 10.22
N GLY A 94 -1.96 -3.63 10.18
CA GLY A 94 -2.55 -4.70 10.97
C GLY A 94 -3.29 -5.76 10.14
N PRO A 95 -2.65 -6.89 9.71
CA PRO A 95 -1.24 -7.23 9.78
C PRO A 95 -0.38 -6.46 8.78
N PHE A 96 0.92 -6.29 9.07
CA PHE A 96 1.83 -5.57 8.18
C PHE A 96 2.09 -6.35 6.90
N ARG A 97 1.41 -5.95 5.84
CA ARG A 97 1.49 -6.53 4.50
C ARG A 97 1.14 -5.51 3.43
N SER A 98 1.46 -5.84 2.20
CA SER A 98 1.00 -5.13 1.00
C SER A 98 0.20 -6.05 0.09
N GLU A 99 -0.75 -5.49 -0.64
CA GLU A 99 -1.48 -6.21 -1.69
C GLU A 99 -1.44 -5.40 -2.99
N PHE A 100 -1.13 -6.10 -4.08
CA PHE A 100 -1.07 -5.53 -5.43
C PHE A 100 -2.15 -6.16 -6.29
N PHE A 101 -3.12 -5.36 -6.72
CA PHE A 101 -4.16 -5.74 -7.65
C PHE A 101 -3.64 -5.51 -9.07
N LEU A 102 -3.33 -6.59 -9.78
CA LEU A 102 -2.55 -6.54 -11.03
C LEU A 102 -3.39 -6.26 -12.28
N THR A 103 -4.68 -5.99 -12.15
CA THR A 103 -5.47 -5.40 -13.24
C THR A 103 -4.91 -4.02 -13.56
N PRO A 104 -4.44 -3.77 -14.79
CA PRO A 104 -3.83 -2.48 -15.11
C PRO A 104 -4.82 -1.33 -14.99
N ASP A 105 -4.36 -0.18 -14.50
CA ASP A 105 -5.11 1.05 -14.60
C ASP A 105 -5.17 1.49 -16.07
N MET A 106 -6.39 1.71 -16.56
CA MET A 106 -6.62 2.15 -17.92
C MET A 106 -6.42 3.66 -18.12
N ASN A 107 -6.21 4.42 -17.03
CA ASN A 107 -5.99 5.86 -17.08
C ASN A 107 -4.51 6.21 -17.30
N ASN A 108 -4.01 5.91 -18.47
CA ASN A 108 -2.61 6.17 -18.84
C ASN A 108 -2.22 7.67 -18.85
N PHE A 109 -3.19 8.57 -18.96
CA PHE A 109 -2.94 10.01 -18.97
C PHE A 109 -2.48 10.57 -17.62
N GLY A 110 -2.94 9.97 -16.52
CA GLY A 110 -2.58 10.39 -15.17
C GLY A 110 -1.46 9.55 -14.55
N GLN A 111 -1.30 8.30 -14.98
CA GLN A 111 -0.40 7.32 -14.34
C GLN A 111 0.98 7.21 -14.99
N GLY A 112 1.17 7.73 -16.21
CA GLY A 112 2.41 7.56 -16.95
C GLY A 112 2.48 6.22 -17.69
N SER A 113 3.69 5.90 -18.21
CA SER A 113 3.90 4.73 -19.09
C SER A 113 4.69 3.61 -18.41
N ILE A 114 4.82 3.61 -17.09
CA ILE A 114 5.46 2.52 -16.34
C ILE A 114 4.51 1.31 -16.36
N PRO A 115 5.01 0.09 -16.58
CA PRO A 115 4.19 -1.10 -16.40
C PRO A 115 3.54 -1.12 -15.02
N TRP A 116 2.26 -1.50 -14.95
CA TRP A 116 1.46 -1.37 -13.72
C TRP A 116 2.08 -2.09 -12.51
N SER A 117 2.60 -3.31 -12.69
CA SER A 117 3.29 -4.04 -11.61
C SER A 117 4.54 -3.32 -11.10
N ASP A 118 5.26 -2.66 -12.00
CA ASP A 118 6.47 -1.91 -11.64
C ASP A 118 6.10 -0.63 -10.88
N GLN A 119 5.04 0.06 -11.32
CA GLN A 119 4.52 1.24 -10.66
C GLN A 119 4.05 0.92 -9.24
N LEU A 120 3.27 -0.15 -9.07
CA LEU A 120 2.87 -0.63 -7.75
C LEU A 120 4.09 -0.95 -6.87
N ALA A 121 5.09 -1.66 -7.41
CA ALA A 121 6.27 -1.99 -6.64
C ALA A 121 7.06 -0.75 -6.20
N LEU A 122 7.21 0.25 -7.08
CA LEU A 122 7.90 1.51 -6.76
C LEU A 122 7.14 2.33 -5.70
N HIS A 123 5.83 2.44 -5.87
CA HIS A 123 4.96 3.28 -5.03
C HIS A 123 4.72 2.63 -3.67
N GLU A 124 4.18 1.42 -3.65
CA GLU A 124 3.79 0.74 -2.41
C GLU A 124 5.00 0.39 -1.54
N TYR A 125 6.13 0.05 -2.15
CA TYR A 125 7.33 -0.20 -1.35
C TYR A 125 7.85 1.08 -0.67
N ARG A 126 7.55 2.26 -1.22
CA ARG A 126 7.86 3.52 -0.52
C ARG A 126 7.03 3.65 0.75
N HIS A 127 5.76 3.26 0.77
CA HIS A 127 4.95 3.19 1.98
C HIS A 127 5.50 2.17 3.00
N VAL A 128 6.01 1.04 2.53
CA VAL A 128 6.72 0.09 3.42
C VAL A 128 7.92 0.75 4.09
N GLN A 129 8.71 1.52 3.36
CA GLN A 129 9.85 2.26 3.92
C GLN A 129 9.40 3.34 4.91
N GLN A 130 8.33 4.09 4.61
CA GLN A 130 7.74 5.07 5.52
C GLN A 130 7.32 4.40 6.83
N PHE A 131 6.51 3.35 6.78
CA PHE A 131 6.02 2.64 7.96
C PHE A 131 7.14 1.95 8.76
N ASN A 132 8.23 1.55 8.14
CA ASN A 132 9.38 1.04 8.87
C ASN A 132 10.12 2.13 9.66
N ASN A 133 10.14 3.36 9.18
CA ASN A 133 10.96 4.44 9.73
C ASN A 133 10.19 5.44 10.60
N PHE A 134 8.86 5.45 10.56
CA PHE A 134 8.04 6.33 11.41
C PHE A 134 7.80 5.77 12.82
N ASN A 135 8.36 4.63 13.14
CA ASN A 135 8.26 4.01 14.46
C ASN A 135 9.27 4.64 15.45
N ASN A 136 9.01 5.89 15.83
CA ASN A 136 9.84 6.65 16.77
C ASN A 136 8.97 7.58 17.64
N GLY A 137 9.52 8.07 18.75
CA GLY A 137 8.80 8.98 19.64
C GLY A 137 7.43 8.45 20.06
N LEU A 138 6.39 9.27 19.90
CA LEU A 138 5.00 8.92 20.28
C LEU A 138 4.48 7.67 19.57
N SER A 139 4.79 7.50 18.30
CA SER A 139 4.32 6.35 17.53
C SER A 139 4.90 5.03 18.05
N SER A 140 6.15 5.05 18.52
CA SER A 140 6.78 3.88 19.17
C SER A 140 6.12 3.54 20.51
N VAL A 141 5.79 4.55 21.31
CA VAL A 141 5.07 4.36 22.59
C VAL A 141 3.68 3.76 22.33
N MET A 142 2.92 4.35 21.41
CA MET A 142 1.59 3.86 21.06
C MET A 142 1.62 2.43 20.51
N LYS A 143 2.63 2.09 19.70
CA LYS A 143 2.84 0.73 19.23
C LYS A 143 3.12 -0.26 20.37
N THR A 144 3.89 0.14 21.35
CA THR A 144 4.23 -0.71 22.50
C THR A 144 3.00 -0.97 23.37
N LEU A 145 2.14 0.03 23.58
CA LEU A 145 0.96 -0.06 24.42
C LEU A 145 -0.24 -0.72 23.74
N PHE A 146 -0.44 -0.45 22.45
CA PHE A 146 -1.66 -0.80 21.71
C PHE A 146 -1.39 -1.57 20.41
N GLY A 147 -0.17 -2.04 20.19
CA GLY A 147 0.19 -2.81 19.01
C GLY A 147 0.14 -2.00 17.71
N GLN A 148 -0.16 -2.68 16.61
CA GLN A 148 -0.18 -2.06 15.26
C GLN A 148 -1.30 -1.01 15.12
N GLU A 149 -2.41 -1.17 15.81
CA GLU A 149 -3.53 -0.22 15.79
C GLU A 149 -3.13 1.11 16.46
N GLY A 150 -2.46 1.05 17.61
CA GLY A 150 -1.93 2.25 18.26
C GLY A 150 -0.87 2.95 17.42
N TYR A 151 -0.04 2.18 16.74
CA TYR A 151 0.94 2.71 15.80
C TYR A 151 0.26 3.43 14.63
N ALA A 152 -0.71 2.79 13.98
CA ALA A 152 -1.47 3.39 12.87
C ALA A 152 -2.16 4.68 13.28
N LEU A 153 -2.82 4.69 14.44
CA LEU A 153 -3.47 5.88 14.97
C LEU A 153 -2.48 7.03 15.17
N ALA A 154 -1.32 6.75 15.77
CA ALA A 154 -0.32 7.77 16.07
C ALA A 154 0.28 8.40 14.81
N ILE A 155 0.62 7.59 13.80
CA ILE A 155 1.20 8.11 12.56
C ILE A 155 0.16 8.86 11.72
N ASN A 156 -1.07 8.36 11.62
CA ASN A 156 -2.15 9.06 10.89
C ASN A 156 -2.54 10.40 11.54
N ALA A 157 -2.44 10.51 12.87
CA ALA A 157 -2.66 11.77 13.56
C ALA A 157 -1.49 12.77 13.43
N SER A 158 -0.29 12.28 13.15
CA SER A 158 0.95 13.09 13.16
C SER A 158 1.43 13.46 11.77
N ILE A 159 1.12 12.66 10.76
CA ILE A 159 1.62 12.82 9.40
C ILE A 159 0.45 12.98 8.44
N PRO A 160 0.36 14.07 7.70
CA PRO A 160 -0.76 14.29 6.79
C PRO A 160 -0.68 13.38 5.54
N ASP A 161 -1.84 13.00 5.02
CA ASP A 161 -1.96 12.08 3.87
C ASP A 161 -1.18 12.55 2.64
N TRP A 162 -1.16 13.86 2.38
CA TRP A 162 -0.41 14.41 1.24
C TRP A 162 1.10 14.12 1.31
N PHE A 163 1.65 13.94 2.53
CA PHE A 163 3.05 13.59 2.69
C PHE A 163 3.31 12.14 2.28
N TYR A 164 2.46 11.21 2.71
CA TYR A 164 2.59 9.80 2.33
C TYR A 164 2.58 9.63 0.82
N GLU A 165 1.54 10.15 0.19
CA GLU A 165 1.33 10.03 -1.24
C GLU A 165 2.33 10.86 -2.05
N GLY A 166 2.58 12.08 -1.64
CA GLY A 166 3.53 12.99 -2.30
C GLY A 166 4.96 12.44 -2.30
N ASP A 167 5.41 11.88 -1.20
CA ASP A 167 6.73 11.25 -1.09
C ASP A 167 6.81 9.96 -1.94
N ALA A 168 5.75 9.16 -2.00
CA ALA A 168 5.70 7.97 -2.84
C ALA A 168 5.72 8.32 -4.34
N VAL A 169 4.95 9.32 -4.77
CA VAL A 169 4.96 9.83 -6.15
C VAL A 169 6.30 10.48 -6.51
N TYR A 170 6.90 11.21 -5.59
CA TYR A 170 8.23 11.77 -5.78
C TYR A 170 9.28 10.67 -5.99
N ASN A 171 9.27 9.65 -5.13
CA ASN A 171 10.19 8.52 -5.22
C ASN A 171 10.02 7.73 -6.53
N GLU A 172 8.80 7.43 -6.94
CA GLU A 172 8.45 6.84 -8.23
C GLU A 172 9.00 7.66 -9.39
N THR A 173 8.88 8.99 -9.31
CA THR A 173 9.32 9.93 -10.34
C THR A 173 10.84 9.99 -10.46
N VAL A 174 11.56 9.96 -9.34
CA VAL A 174 13.03 10.02 -9.30
C VAL A 174 13.65 8.70 -9.76
N LEU A 175 13.09 7.58 -9.34
CA LEU A 175 13.61 6.24 -9.62
C LEU A 175 13.22 5.70 -10.99
N SER A 176 12.32 6.37 -11.70
CA SER A 176 11.92 5.98 -13.05
C SER A 176 12.05 7.12 -14.04
N LYS A 177 12.09 6.77 -15.34
CA LYS A 177 12.07 7.77 -16.42
C LYS A 177 10.67 8.25 -16.77
N GLN A 178 9.61 7.65 -16.22
CA GLN A 178 8.22 7.81 -16.65
C GLN A 178 7.22 7.84 -15.48
N GLY A 179 7.69 8.15 -14.27
CA GLY A 179 6.80 8.29 -13.10
C GLY A 179 5.81 9.45 -13.22
N ARG A 180 4.76 9.39 -12.43
CA ARG A 180 3.61 10.35 -12.49
C ARG A 180 4.03 11.82 -12.47
N GLY A 181 5.02 12.20 -11.71
CA GLY A 181 5.52 13.58 -11.67
C GLY A 181 6.17 14.07 -12.97
N ARG A 182 6.37 13.20 -13.97
CA ARG A 182 6.83 13.56 -15.33
C ARG A 182 5.69 13.67 -16.33
N VAL A 183 4.47 13.36 -15.91
CA VAL A 183 3.28 13.42 -16.76
C VAL A 183 2.71 14.83 -16.72
N PRO A 184 2.64 15.54 -17.86
CA PRO A 184 2.16 16.94 -17.88
C PRO A 184 0.76 17.10 -17.27
N LEU A 185 -0.15 16.16 -17.52
CA LEU A 185 -1.51 16.23 -17.00
C LEU A 185 -1.55 16.10 -15.47
N PHE A 186 -0.71 15.28 -14.88
CA PHE A 186 -0.60 15.15 -13.42
C PHE A 186 -0.19 16.47 -12.76
N MET A 187 0.72 17.22 -13.41
CA MET A 187 1.22 18.48 -12.90
C MET A 187 0.38 19.71 -13.30
N ASN A 188 -0.62 19.54 -14.16
CA ASN A 188 -1.34 20.66 -14.81
C ASN A 188 -2.12 21.55 -13.83
N THR A 189 -2.53 21.01 -12.70
CA THR A 189 -3.24 21.77 -11.66
C THR A 189 -2.37 22.85 -11.00
N TYR A 190 -1.09 22.59 -10.82
CA TYR A 190 -0.18 23.51 -10.11
C TYR A 190 0.05 24.83 -10.87
N PRO A 191 0.39 24.82 -12.18
CA PRO A 191 0.50 26.06 -12.95
C PRO A 191 -0.78 26.88 -12.94
N SER A 192 -1.94 26.22 -13.04
CA SER A 192 -3.24 26.90 -13.04
C SER A 192 -3.53 27.60 -11.71
N ILE A 193 -3.22 26.97 -10.59
CA ILE A 193 -3.35 27.55 -9.24
C ILE A 193 -2.41 28.76 -9.10
N TRP A 194 -1.17 28.62 -9.56
CA TRP A 194 -0.17 29.67 -9.48
C TRP A 194 -0.52 30.89 -10.30
N GLN A 195 -1.00 30.67 -11.55
CA GLN A 195 -1.47 31.76 -12.41
C GLN A 195 -2.71 32.48 -11.86
N ALA A 196 -3.57 31.76 -11.15
CA ALA A 196 -4.75 32.34 -10.52
C ALA A 196 -4.41 33.17 -9.25
N GLY A 197 -3.14 33.21 -8.82
CA GLY A 197 -2.69 33.97 -7.65
C GLY A 197 -3.30 33.48 -6.32
N LYS A 198 -3.76 32.25 -6.27
CA LYS A 198 -4.29 31.67 -5.04
C LYS A 198 -3.14 31.10 -4.21
N ASN A 199 -2.82 31.80 -3.11
CA ASN A 199 -1.99 31.28 -2.04
C ASN A 199 -2.88 30.35 -1.18
N TYR A 200 -2.48 29.10 -1.04
CA TYR A 200 -3.06 28.16 -0.09
C TYR A 200 -2.23 28.14 1.18
#